data_ce7fd47bee2bec2a88d85a7aa74c77fe
#
_entry.id   ce7fd47bee2bec2a88d85a7aa74c77fe
#
_cell.length_a   1.000
_cell.length_b   1.000
_cell.length_c   1.000
_cell.angle_alpha   90.00
_cell.angle_beta   90.00
_cell.angle_gamma   90.00
#
_symmetry.space_group_name_H-M   'P 1'
#
loop_
_entity.id
_entity.type
_entity.pdbx_description
1 polymer ?
#
loop_
_entity_poly.entity_id
_entity_poly.type
_entity_poly.pdbx_seq_one_letter_code
_entity_poly.pdbx_strand_id
1 'polypeptide(L)'
;EMIEAGIAVPIPDIVQGAGYVISRQVTTWTQDVNLYRIEFSVGRGADYIASEVRKRHELLIGYPGTEQIDQTIVNVTNGVLEAAKRDGYIRSYDPEATSLRADNTVRYVDYSAVPVLPINWIFSTYFLEPTTYSIGL
;
A
#
# COMPACT_ATOMS: atom_id res chain seq x y z
N GLU A 1 20.50 3.94 13.10
CA GLU A 1 21.38 2.76 13.01
C GLU A 1 20.62 1.43 12.95
N MET A 2 19.85 1.02 14.00
CA MET A 2 19.09 -0.27 13.93
C MET A 2 18.03 -0.26 12.83
N ILE A 3 17.30 0.82 12.68
CA ILE A 3 16.28 0.98 11.61
C ILE A 3 16.94 0.97 10.24
N GLU A 4 18.09 1.60 10.09
CA GLU A 4 18.89 1.58 8.87
C GLU A 4 19.42 0.18 8.53
N ALA A 5 19.61 -0.66 9.55
CA ALA A 5 19.97 -2.07 9.39
C ALA A 5 18.75 -2.99 9.16
N GLY A 6 17.56 -2.44 8.92
CA GLY A 6 16.34 -3.21 8.70
C GLY A 6 15.77 -3.87 9.98
N ILE A 7 16.03 -3.30 11.14
CA ILE A 7 15.56 -3.82 12.43
C ILE A 7 14.47 -2.89 12.98
N ALA A 8 13.29 -3.43 13.20
CA ALA A 8 12.20 -2.72 13.87
C ALA A 8 12.52 -2.57 15.38
N VAL A 9 12.45 -1.36 15.90
CA VAL A 9 12.82 -1.05 17.28
C VAL A 9 11.58 -0.69 18.10
N PRO A 10 11.29 -1.40 19.20
CA PRO A 10 10.26 -0.99 20.14
C PRO A 10 10.74 0.23 20.95
N ILE A 11 9.85 1.19 21.10
CA ILE A 11 10.07 2.37 21.96
C ILE A 11 8.94 2.48 22.99
N PRO A 12 9.16 3.09 24.16
CA PRO A 12 8.08 3.34 25.13
C PRO A 12 6.94 4.15 24.49
N ASP A 13 5.71 3.76 24.77
CA ASP A 13 4.54 4.54 24.36
C ASP A 13 4.34 5.75 25.28
N ILE A 14 4.69 6.92 24.79
CA ILE A 14 4.58 8.18 25.54
C ILE A 14 3.12 8.65 25.61
N VAL A 15 2.30 8.31 24.64
CA VAL A 15 0.92 8.79 24.55
C VAL A 15 0.00 8.04 25.49
N GLN A 16 0.14 6.72 25.56
CA GLN A 16 -0.69 5.86 26.44
C GLN A 16 -0.05 5.64 27.81
N GLY A 17 1.21 6.00 27.99
CA GLY A 17 1.92 5.93 29.27
C GLY A 17 2.26 4.54 29.77
N ALA A 18 1.90 3.49 29.07
CA ALA A 18 2.22 2.11 29.43
C ALA A 18 2.44 1.24 28.18
N GLY A 19 3.52 0.47 28.19
CA GLY A 19 3.85 -0.44 27.09
C GLY A 19 4.88 0.10 26.11
N TYR A 20 4.99 -0.60 24.97
CA TYR A 20 5.94 -0.29 23.91
C TYR A 20 5.25 -0.28 22.57
N VAL A 21 5.68 0.62 21.70
CA VAL A 21 5.25 0.68 20.30
C VAL A 21 6.46 0.51 19.38
N ILE A 22 6.25 0.00 18.18
CA ILE A 22 7.31 -0.05 17.17
C ILE A 22 7.41 1.33 16.54
N SER A 23 8.58 1.97 16.67
CA SER A 23 8.83 3.32 16.17
C SER A 23 8.65 3.44 14.65
N ARG A 24 9.09 2.41 13.94
CA ARG A 24 8.96 2.30 12.49
C ARG A 24 8.99 0.83 12.10
N GLN A 25 8.04 0.41 11.29
CA GLN A 25 8.00 -0.95 10.76
C GLN A 25 8.76 -1.02 9.44
N VAL A 26 9.95 -1.61 9.49
CA VAL A 26 10.83 -1.76 8.33
C VAL A 26 11.04 -3.21 7.98
N THR A 27 11.37 -3.48 6.72
CA THR A 27 11.82 -4.79 6.24
C THR A 27 13.32 -4.95 6.44
N THR A 28 13.85 -6.13 6.16
CA THR A 28 15.30 -6.41 6.16
C THR A 28 16.01 -5.92 4.89
N TRP A 29 15.32 -5.16 4.03
CA TRP A 29 15.91 -4.62 2.79
C TRP A 29 16.87 -3.47 3.11
N THR A 30 18.14 -3.64 2.78
CA THR A 30 19.21 -2.67 3.06
C THR A 30 20.07 -2.32 1.84
N GLN A 31 19.68 -2.80 0.65
CA GLN A 31 20.49 -2.63 -0.56
C GLN A 31 20.39 -1.23 -1.18
N ASP A 32 19.29 -0.55 -0.97
CA ASP A 32 19.04 0.80 -1.47
C ASP A 32 18.06 1.57 -0.57
N VAL A 33 17.82 2.84 -0.89
CA VAL A 33 16.85 3.70 -0.17
C VAL A 33 15.44 3.65 -0.75
N ASN A 34 15.07 2.57 -1.43
CA ASN A 34 13.75 2.42 -2.00
C ASN A 34 12.71 2.19 -0.91
N LEU A 35 11.94 3.22 -0.56
CA LEU A 35 10.93 3.20 0.48
C LEU A 35 9.85 2.13 0.26
N TYR A 36 9.54 1.81 -1.00
CA TYR A 36 8.56 0.76 -1.32
C TYR A 36 9.02 -0.65 -0.89
N ARG A 37 10.31 -0.86 -0.73
CA ARG A 37 10.90 -2.12 -0.25
C ARG A 37 11.24 -2.08 1.24
N ILE A 38 11.56 -0.91 1.77
CA ILE A 38 11.93 -0.71 3.17
C ILE A 38 10.70 -0.77 4.08
N GLU A 39 9.58 -0.17 3.65
CA GLU A 39 8.38 -0.07 4.50
C GLU A 39 7.60 -1.39 4.52
N PHE A 40 7.46 -1.96 5.70
CA PHE A 40 6.76 -3.23 5.93
C PHE A 40 5.28 -3.16 5.54
N SER A 41 4.62 -2.03 5.77
CA SER A 41 3.21 -1.82 5.42
C SER A 41 2.95 -1.92 3.93
N VAL A 42 3.89 -1.48 3.09
CA VAL A 42 3.81 -1.60 1.63
C VAL A 42 3.84 -3.07 1.21
N GLY A 43 4.77 -3.85 1.77
CA GLY A 43 4.86 -5.30 1.51
C GLY A 43 3.58 -6.04 1.90
N ARG A 44 3.03 -5.76 3.09
CA ARG A 44 1.77 -6.35 3.54
C ARG A 44 0.59 -5.98 2.64
N GLY A 45 0.53 -4.73 2.19
CA GLY A 45 -0.50 -4.29 1.24
C GLY A 45 -0.41 -5.03 -0.09
N ALA A 46 0.79 -5.21 -0.62
CA ALA A 46 1.03 -5.97 -1.85
C ALA A 46 0.62 -7.44 -1.71
N ASP A 47 1.00 -8.10 -0.61
CA ASP A 47 0.62 -9.49 -0.33
C ASP A 47 -0.89 -9.66 -0.19
N TYR A 48 -1.55 -8.71 0.47
CA TYR A 48 -3.01 -8.69 0.58
C TYR A 48 -3.68 -8.63 -0.79
N ILE A 49 -3.26 -7.70 -1.65
CA ILE A 49 -3.81 -7.54 -3.00
C ILE A 49 -3.58 -8.79 -3.82
N ALA A 50 -2.36 -9.34 -3.82
CA ALA A 50 -2.04 -10.56 -4.55
C ALA A 50 -2.89 -11.75 -4.10
N SER A 51 -3.13 -11.87 -2.79
CA SER A 51 -4.01 -12.90 -2.22
C SER A 51 -5.46 -12.72 -2.65
N GLU A 52 -6.00 -11.51 -2.62
CA GLU A 52 -7.37 -11.23 -3.03
C GLU A 52 -7.59 -11.45 -4.53
N VAL A 53 -6.65 -11.04 -5.37
CA VAL A 53 -6.68 -11.33 -6.82
C VAL A 53 -6.69 -12.84 -7.05
N ARG A 54 -5.80 -13.58 -6.40
CA ARG A 54 -5.73 -15.04 -6.53
C ARG A 54 -7.04 -15.71 -6.14
N LYS A 55 -7.60 -15.37 -4.99
CA LYS A 55 -8.89 -15.93 -4.52
C LYS A 55 -10.02 -15.73 -5.53
N ARG A 56 -10.05 -14.54 -6.16
CA ARG A 56 -11.06 -14.23 -7.18
C ARG A 56 -10.83 -15.00 -8.47
N HIS A 57 -9.59 -15.14 -8.90
CA HIS A 57 -9.22 -15.89 -10.09
C HIS A 57 -9.47 -17.39 -9.93
N GLU A 58 -9.28 -17.95 -8.75
CA GLU A 58 -9.57 -19.37 -8.46
C GLU A 58 -11.01 -19.75 -8.78
N LEU A 59 -11.95 -18.83 -8.60
CA LEU A 59 -13.37 -19.06 -8.93
C LEU A 59 -13.63 -19.16 -10.42
N LEU A 60 -12.71 -18.72 -11.26
CA LEU A 60 -12.82 -18.75 -12.72
C LEU A 60 -12.08 -19.95 -13.35
N ILE A 61 -11.36 -20.72 -12.56
CA ILE A 61 -10.68 -21.95 -13.03
C ILE A 61 -11.73 -22.99 -13.37
N GLY A 62 -11.58 -23.60 -14.55
CA GLY A 62 -12.51 -24.61 -15.08
C GLY A 62 -13.58 -24.05 -16.01
N TYR A 63 -13.70 -22.74 -16.13
CA TYR A 63 -14.57 -22.14 -17.15
C TYR A 63 -13.97 -22.28 -18.56
N PRO A 64 -14.81 -22.28 -19.61
CA PRO A 64 -14.32 -22.30 -20.99
C PRO A 64 -13.45 -21.06 -21.27
N GLY A 65 -12.30 -21.23 -21.90
CA GLY A 65 -11.36 -20.15 -22.22
C GLY A 65 -11.84 -19.28 -23.39
N THR A 66 -12.95 -18.60 -23.23
CA THR A 66 -13.52 -17.67 -24.22
C THR A 66 -13.03 -16.25 -23.97
N GLU A 67 -13.07 -15.40 -25.00
CA GLU A 67 -12.74 -13.97 -24.89
C GLU A 67 -13.57 -13.27 -23.81
N GLN A 68 -14.83 -13.68 -23.63
CA GLN A 68 -15.70 -13.14 -22.59
C GLN A 68 -15.21 -13.46 -21.18
N ILE A 69 -14.67 -14.66 -20.96
CA ILE A 69 -14.07 -15.05 -19.67
C ILE A 69 -12.75 -14.32 -19.47
N ASP A 70 -11.94 -14.16 -20.51
CA ASP A 70 -10.70 -13.39 -20.45
C ASP A 70 -10.96 -11.93 -20.04
N GLN A 71 -12.00 -11.31 -20.59
CA GLN A 71 -12.42 -9.97 -20.17
C GLN A 71 -12.93 -9.95 -18.73
N THR A 72 -13.62 -11.00 -18.30
CA THR A 72 -14.06 -11.13 -16.90
C THR A 72 -12.88 -11.20 -15.93
N ILE A 73 -11.81 -11.91 -16.29
CA ILE A 73 -10.59 -11.98 -15.47
C ILE A 73 -9.98 -10.59 -15.30
N VAL A 74 -9.87 -9.80 -16.37
CA VAL A 74 -9.37 -8.42 -16.32
C VAL A 74 -10.27 -7.54 -15.44
N ASN A 75 -11.57 -7.62 -15.59
CA ASN A 75 -12.54 -6.83 -14.81
C ASN A 75 -12.50 -7.20 -13.32
N VAL A 76 -12.36 -8.46 -12.99
CA VAL A 76 -12.22 -8.95 -11.62
C VAL A 76 -10.93 -8.42 -10.98
N THR A 77 -9.81 -8.44 -11.72
CA THR A 77 -8.54 -7.88 -11.26
C THR A 77 -8.67 -6.39 -10.97
N ASN A 78 -9.23 -5.62 -11.90
CA ASN A 78 -9.46 -4.19 -11.72
C ASN A 78 -10.43 -3.90 -10.55
N GLY A 79 -11.43 -4.74 -10.34
CA GLY A 79 -12.34 -4.64 -9.19
C GLY A 79 -11.64 -4.82 -7.84
N VAL A 80 -10.66 -5.73 -7.75
CA VAL A 80 -9.83 -5.89 -6.55
C VAL A 80 -8.94 -4.66 -6.32
N LEU A 81 -8.34 -4.12 -7.38
CA LEU A 81 -7.50 -2.91 -7.27
C LEU A 81 -8.33 -1.68 -6.87
N GLU A 82 -9.55 -1.54 -7.39
CA GLU A 82 -10.45 -0.45 -6.98
C GLU A 82 -10.85 -0.57 -5.50
N ALA A 83 -11.16 -1.77 -5.04
CA ALA A 83 -11.43 -2.02 -3.62
C ALA A 83 -10.20 -1.71 -2.75
N ALA A 84 -9.01 -2.12 -3.17
CA ALA A 84 -7.76 -1.82 -2.46
C ALA A 84 -7.47 -0.31 -2.39
N LYS A 85 -7.78 0.44 -3.44
CA LYS A 85 -7.67 1.90 -3.46
C LYS A 85 -8.65 2.55 -2.48
N ARG A 86 -9.90 2.14 -2.50
CA ARG A 86 -10.92 2.62 -1.57
C ARG A 86 -10.55 2.34 -0.11
N ASP A 87 -9.99 1.17 0.16
CA ASP A 87 -9.62 0.73 1.50
C ASP A 87 -8.24 1.28 1.96
N GLY A 88 -7.55 2.05 1.11
CA GLY A 88 -6.32 2.75 1.44
C GLY A 88 -5.02 1.92 1.34
N TYR A 89 -5.04 0.74 0.72
CA TYR A 89 -3.84 -0.07 0.49
C TYR A 89 -2.98 0.44 -0.65
N ILE A 90 -3.60 1.04 -1.67
CA ILE A 90 -2.93 1.67 -2.80
C ILE A 90 -3.41 3.09 -3.01
N ARG A 91 -2.55 3.91 -3.59
CA ARG A 91 -2.87 5.30 -3.93
C ARG A 91 -3.64 5.39 -5.25
N SER A 92 -3.17 4.66 -6.24
CA SER A 92 -3.75 4.66 -7.59
C SER A 92 -3.37 3.39 -8.35
N TYR A 93 -4.11 3.11 -9.39
CA TYR A 93 -3.80 2.09 -10.39
C TYR A 93 -4.31 2.56 -11.74
N ASP A 94 -3.82 1.96 -12.82
CA ASP A 94 -4.29 2.20 -14.17
C ASP A 94 -5.07 0.99 -14.66
N PRO A 95 -6.41 1.09 -14.83
CA PRO A 95 -7.21 -0.03 -15.30
C PRO A 95 -6.82 -0.53 -16.70
N GLU A 96 -6.27 0.36 -17.55
CA GLU A 96 -5.86 0.02 -18.90
C GLU A 96 -4.49 -0.66 -18.94
N ALA A 97 -3.69 -0.53 -17.89
CA ALA A 97 -2.42 -1.23 -17.74
C ALA A 97 -2.60 -2.70 -17.33
N THR A 98 -3.80 -3.10 -16.88
CA THR A 98 -4.10 -4.50 -16.63
C THR A 98 -4.24 -5.25 -17.94
N SER A 99 -3.33 -6.18 -18.19
CA SER A 99 -3.28 -6.95 -19.43
C SER A 99 -3.41 -8.45 -19.19
N LEU A 100 -3.98 -9.16 -20.16
CA LEU A 100 -4.11 -10.60 -20.13
C LEU A 100 -3.47 -11.19 -21.39
N ARG A 101 -2.64 -12.19 -21.19
CA ARG A 101 -2.08 -13.02 -22.27
C ARG A 101 -2.57 -14.45 -22.11
N ALA A 102 -3.18 -14.97 -23.16
CA ALA A 102 -3.65 -16.35 -23.22
C ALA A 102 -2.62 -17.25 -23.92
N ASP A 103 -2.36 -18.41 -23.34
CA ASP A 103 -1.53 -19.44 -23.92
C ASP A 103 -2.18 -20.80 -23.65
N ASN A 104 -2.86 -21.35 -24.66
CA ASN A 104 -3.65 -22.59 -24.53
C ASN A 104 -4.62 -22.54 -23.34
N THR A 105 -4.36 -23.35 -22.31
CA THR A 105 -5.18 -23.44 -21.09
C THR A 105 -4.70 -22.48 -19.99
N VAL A 106 -3.62 -21.72 -20.23
CA VAL A 106 -3.01 -20.83 -19.24
C VAL A 106 -3.37 -19.38 -19.54
N ARG A 107 -3.66 -18.63 -18.49
CA ARG A 107 -3.85 -17.18 -18.55
C ARG A 107 -2.83 -16.50 -17.67
N TYR A 108 -2.13 -15.53 -18.24
CA TYR A 108 -1.18 -14.67 -17.54
C TYR A 108 -1.80 -13.29 -17.41
N VAL A 109 -1.91 -12.80 -16.19
CA VAL A 109 -2.49 -11.49 -15.91
C VAL A 109 -1.42 -10.62 -15.28
N ASP A 110 -1.13 -9.50 -15.93
CA ASP A 110 -0.19 -8.48 -15.45
C ASP A 110 -0.98 -7.27 -15.00
N TYR A 111 -0.70 -6.80 -13.80
CA TYR A 111 -1.32 -5.61 -13.22
C TYR A 111 -0.31 -4.87 -12.35
N SER A 112 -0.53 -3.57 -12.19
CA SER A 112 0.33 -2.71 -11.39
C SER A 112 -0.47 -1.74 -10.55
N ALA A 113 0.09 -1.30 -9.45
CA ALA A 113 -0.50 -0.31 -8.57
C ALA A 113 0.58 0.53 -7.89
N VAL A 114 0.23 1.76 -7.55
CA VAL A 114 1.08 2.66 -6.76
C VAL A 114 0.70 2.50 -5.30
N PRO A 115 1.59 2.00 -4.43
CA PRO A 115 1.29 1.80 -3.03
C PRO A 115 1.17 3.12 -2.26
N VAL A 116 0.54 3.06 -1.09
CA VAL A 116 0.53 4.15 -0.12
C VAL A 116 1.75 4.00 0.78
N LEU A 117 2.53 5.08 0.92
CA LEU A 117 3.62 5.13 1.88
C LEU A 117 3.10 5.62 3.24
N PRO A 118 3.59 5.07 4.35
CA PRO A 118 3.22 5.54 5.68
C PRO A 118 3.80 6.94 5.95
N ILE A 119 3.13 7.69 6.82
CA ILE A 119 3.66 8.95 7.34
C ILE A 119 4.60 8.61 8.49
N ASN A 120 5.90 8.77 8.27
CA ASN A 120 6.90 8.49 9.30
C ASN A 120 7.27 9.71 10.13
N TRP A 121 7.07 10.93 9.60
CA TRP A 121 7.46 12.19 10.23
C TRP A 121 6.41 13.26 9.97
N ILE A 122 6.09 14.04 11.03
CA ILE A 122 5.27 15.24 10.95
C ILE A 122 6.03 16.35 11.64
N PHE A 123 6.34 17.41 10.91
CA PHE A 123 6.94 18.62 11.45
C PHE A 123 5.88 19.71 11.53
N SER A 124 5.66 20.24 12.74
CA SER A 124 4.70 21.32 12.97
C SER A 124 5.42 22.58 13.38
N THR A 125 5.09 23.70 12.77
CA THR A 125 5.60 25.01 13.13
C THR A 125 4.44 25.86 13.63
N TYR A 126 4.63 26.47 14.82
CA TYR A 126 3.65 27.34 15.44
C TYR A 126 4.22 28.73 15.58
N PHE A 127 3.50 29.72 15.11
CA PHE A 127 3.85 31.13 15.23
C PHE A 127 2.82 31.83 16.13
N LEU A 128 3.32 32.56 17.14
CA LEU A 128 2.51 33.47 17.93
C LEU A 128 2.47 34.83 17.24
N GLU A 129 1.27 35.25 16.82
CA GLU A 129 1.08 36.60 16.31
C GLU A 129 0.94 37.57 17.47
N PRO A 130 1.69 38.69 17.47
CA PRO A 130 1.55 39.70 18.52
C PRO A 130 0.16 40.36 18.43
N THR A 131 -0.52 40.40 19.56
CA THR A 131 -1.78 41.13 19.67
C THR A 131 -1.51 42.61 19.66
N THR A 132 -2.04 43.31 18.66
CA THR A 132 -1.97 44.79 18.62
C THR A 132 -3.08 45.33 19.51
N TYR A 133 -2.72 45.86 20.70
CA TYR A 133 -3.65 46.60 21.52
C TYR A 133 -3.74 48.01 20.97
N SER A 134 -4.86 48.39 20.40
CA SER A 134 -5.15 49.80 20.16
C SER A 134 -5.58 50.42 21.51
N ILE A 135 -4.74 51.24 22.11
CA ILE A 135 -5.15 52.07 23.25
C ILE A 135 -6.01 53.19 22.66
N GLY A 136 -7.33 53.08 22.80
CA GLY A 136 -8.24 54.17 22.48
C GLY A 136 -8.01 55.34 23.44
N LEU A 137 -7.54 56.45 22.90
CA LEU A 137 -7.44 57.68 23.62
C LEU A 137 -8.76 58.46 23.51
#